data_7b577f469632ee5cc74421b5a9bda9c4
#
_entry.id   7b577f469632ee5cc74421b5a9bda9c4
#
_cell.length_a   1.000
_cell.length_b   1.000
_cell.length_c   1.000
_cell.angle_alpha   90.00
_cell.angle_beta   90.00
_cell.angle_gamma   90.00
#
_symmetry.space_group_name_H-M   'P 1'
#
loop_
_entity.id
_entity.type
_entity.pdbx_description
1 polymer ?
#
loop_
_entity_poly.entity_id
_entity_poly.type
_entity_poly.pdbx_seq_one_letter_code
_entity_poly.pdbx_strand_id
1 'polypeptide(L)'
;MGGRVARTARTSLAVMGVALGVSLLLPATPAAAHNSLTGSDPADGARVAAAPARIELRFLSRIDPATTKITVVGPDNVPAAGAAPRFAGSRVAVPFTPGKAGLYIVGYQLSSSDGHPVKGEVRFTLTTGTPATR
;
A
#
# COMPACT_ATOMS: atom_id res chain seq x y z
N MET A 1 2.21 50.50 -64.64
CA MET A 1 2.10 50.23 -64.30
C MET A 1 1.90 49.60 -63.41
N GLY A 2 1.84 49.28 -63.14
CA GLY A 2 1.67 48.83 -62.40
C GLY A 2 1.50 48.08 -61.63
N GLY A 3 1.47 47.76 -61.27
CA GLY A 3 1.25 47.14 -60.53
C GLY A 3 1.19 46.34 -59.75
N ARG A 4 1.29 46.08 -59.41
CA ARG A 4 1.20 45.35 -58.68
C ARG A 4 1.10 44.65 -57.88
N VAL A 5 1.03 44.22 -57.51
CA VAL A 5 0.92 43.65 -56.86
C VAL A 5 0.79 42.92 -56.00
N ALA A 6 0.65 42.52 -55.63
CA ALA A 6 0.48 41.89 -54.75
C ALA A 6 0.43 41.13 -54.09
N ARG A 7 0.58 40.80 -53.67
CA ARG A 7 0.55 40.06 -52.99
C ARG A 7 0.37 39.37 -52.16
N THR A 8 0.30 38.94 -51.80
CA THR A 8 0.19 38.45 -51.22
C THR A 8 0.00 37.69 -50.39
N ALA A 9 -0.17 37.22 -49.91
CA ALA A 9 -0.46 36.65 -49.18
C ALA A 9 -0.35 35.85 -48.42
N ARG A 10 -0.21 35.46 -48.06
CA ARG A 10 -0.10 34.73 -47.42
C ARG A 10 -0.38 34.09 -46.57
N THR A 11 -0.49 33.62 -46.05
CA THR A 11 -0.74 33.17 -45.39
C THR A 11 -0.75 32.29 -44.66
N SER A 12 -0.71 31.68 -44.30
CA SER A 12 -0.59 30.91 -43.66
C SER A 12 -0.86 30.53 -42.58
N LEU A 13 -0.89 30.14 -42.12
CA LEU A 13 -1.08 29.81 -41.12
C LEU A 13 -1.48 28.87 -40.55
N ALA A 14 -1.57 28.43 -40.08
CA ALA A 14 -2.18 27.63 -39.63
C ALA A 14 -1.75 26.57 -39.11
N VAL A 15 -1.23 26.26 -38.59
CA VAL A 15 -0.78 25.27 -38.13
C VAL A 15 -0.98 25.04 -36.90
N MET A 16 -1.45 25.47 -36.27
CA MET A 16 -1.60 25.34 -35.06
C MET A 16 -2.40 24.43 -34.53
N GLY A 17 -3.17 23.98 -34.33
CA GLY A 17 -4.04 23.13 -33.72
C GLY A 17 -3.54 21.80 -33.39
N VAL A 18 -2.48 21.44 -33.89
CA VAL A 18 -2.07 20.13 -33.67
C VAL A 18 -1.60 19.86 -32.29
N ALA A 19 -1.00 20.81 -31.73
CA ALA A 19 -0.38 20.58 -30.45
C ALA A 19 -1.35 20.24 -29.36
N LEU A 20 -2.58 20.66 -29.52
CA LEU A 20 -3.47 20.44 -28.48
C LEU A 20 -3.91 19.05 -28.32
N GLY A 21 -3.96 18.28 -29.30
CA GLY A 21 -4.48 16.96 -29.19
C GLY A 21 -3.61 16.05 -28.36
N VAL A 22 -2.36 16.40 -28.27
CA VAL A 22 -1.47 15.48 -27.62
C VAL A 22 -1.74 15.35 -26.15
N SER A 23 -2.04 16.43 -25.50
CA SER A 23 -2.19 16.34 -24.07
C SER A 23 -3.39 15.51 -23.66
N LEU A 24 -4.32 15.33 -24.57
CA LEU A 24 -5.48 14.54 -24.20
C LEU A 24 -5.22 13.06 -24.27
N LEU A 25 -4.10 12.68 -24.79
CA LEU A 25 -3.81 11.28 -24.88
C LEU A 25 -3.12 10.74 -23.67
N LEU A 26 -2.86 11.56 -22.70
CA LEU A 26 -2.26 11.06 -21.48
C LEU A 26 -3.25 10.12 -20.82
N PRO A 27 -2.86 8.91 -20.60
CA PRO A 27 -3.74 7.98 -19.96
C PRO A 27 -4.00 8.42 -18.55
N ALA A 28 -5.21 8.41 -18.18
CA ALA A 28 -5.54 8.62 -16.80
C ALA A 28 -5.05 7.41 -16.09
N THR A 29 -4.23 7.58 -15.11
CA THR A 29 -3.87 6.49 -14.26
C THR A 29 -5.12 6.06 -13.58
N PRO A 30 -5.40 4.81 -13.61
CA PRO A 30 -6.54 4.28 -12.91
C PRO A 30 -6.28 4.53 -11.46
N ALA A 31 -7.00 5.42 -10.98
CA ALA A 31 -6.80 5.77 -9.65
C ALA A 31 -7.14 4.66 -8.81
N ALA A 32 -6.40 4.32 -8.08
CA ALA A 32 -6.75 3.78 -6.90
C ALA A 32 -7.72 2.67 -6.79
N ALA A 33 -7.87 1.94 -7.74
CA ALA A 33 -8.64 0.73 -7.56
C ALA A 33 -7.87 -0.27 -6.73
N HIS A 34 -6.57 -0.10 -6.63
CA HIS A 34 -5.73 -1.05 -5.90
C HIS A 34 -5.49 -0.58 -4.49
N ASN A 35 -5.48 -1.51 -3.58
CA ASN A 35 -5.05 -1.22 -2.22
C ASN A 35 -3.62 -1.70 -2.05
N SER A 36 -2.93 -1.16 -1.07
CA SER A 36 -1.57 -1.58 -0.76
C SER A 36 -1.24 -1.17 0.66
N LEU A 37 -0.30 -1.86 1.25
CA LEU A 37 0.19 -1.50 2.57
C LEU A 37 1.05 -0.25 2.42
N THR A 38 0.76 0.78 3.21
CA THR A 38 1.54 2.02 3.19
C THR A 38 2.47 2.12 4.37
N GLY A 39 2.27 1.33 5.40
CA GLY A 39 3.14 1.33 6.56
C GLY A 39 2.66 0.38 7.62
N SER A 40 3.50 0.17 8.61
CA SER A 40 3.15 -0.69 9.73
C SER A 40 3.95 -0.28 10.96
N ASP A 41 3.46 -0.72 12.13
CA ASP A 41 4.16 -0.52 13.38
C ASP A 41 4.04 -1.82 14.18
N PRO A 42 5.11 -2.52 14.40
CA PRO A 42 6.49 -2.25 14.00
C PRO A 42 6.66 -2.19 12.48
N ALA A 43 7.59 -1.37 12.03
CA ALA A 43 7.86 -1.25 10.61
C ALA A 43 8.51 -2.52 10.08
N ASP A 44 8.37 -2.73 8.78
CA ASP A 44 9.00 -3.87 8.13
C ASP A 44 10.52 -3.80 8.30
N GLY A 45 11.08 -4.87 8.81
CA GLY A 45 12.51 -4.93 9.09
C GLY A 45 12.92 -4.38 10.44
N ALA A 46 11.99 -3.91 11.24
CA ALA A 46 12.33 -3.29 12.52
C ALA A 46 12.84 -4.32 13.51
N ARG A 47 13.65 -3.84 14.43
CA ARG A 47 14.08 -4.62 15.58
C ARG A 47 13.56 -3.92 16.81
N VAL A 48 12.81 -4.63 17.60
CA VAL A 48 12.18 -4.04 18.78
C VAL A 48 12.61 -4.80 20.02
N ALA A 49 12.95 -4.04 21.05
CA ALA A 49 13.41 -4.64 22.29
C ALA A 49 12.25 -5.10 23.15
N ALA A 50 11.16 -4.41 23.10
CA ALA A 50 9.99 -4.77 23.90
C ALA A 50 8.85 -5.12 22.96
N ALA A 51 8.12 -6.17 23.28
CA ALA A 51 7.00 -6.60 22.47
C ALA A 51 5.91 -5.54 22.48
N PRO A 52 5.44 -5.13 21.31
CA PRO A 52 4.31 -4.19 21.26
C PRO A 52 3.04 -4.89 21.68
N ALA A 53 2.09 -4.12 22.17
CA ALA A 53 0.81 -4.69 22.57
C ALA A 53 0.01 -5.16 21.35
N ARG A 54 0.23 -4.52 20.25
CA ARG A 54 -0.45 -4.87 19.00
C ARG A 54 0.41 -4.45 17.82
N ILE A 55 0.11 -5.03 16.70
CA ILE A 55 0.75 -4.65 15.45
C ILE A 55 -0.26 -3.82 14.68
N GLU A 56 0.17 -2.72 14.10
CA GLU A 56 -0.71 -1.89 13.30
C GLU A 56 -0.31 -1.96 11.85
N LEU A 57 -1.27 -2.17 10.98
CA LEU A 57 -1.07 -2.14 9.53
C LEU A 57 -1.89 -0.99 8.96
N ARG A 58 -1.28 -0.22 8.09
CA ARG A 58 -1.94 0.89 7.43
C ARG A 58 -1.94 0.65 5.93
N PHE A 59 -3.09 0.84 5.34
CA PHE A 59 -3.28 0.60 3.91
C PHE A 59 -3.65 1.89 3.20
N LEU A 60 -3.54 1.87 1.89
CA LEU A 60 -3.87 3.03 1.09
C LEU A 60 -5.35 3.33 1.11
N SER A 61 -6.17 2.30 1.09
CA SER A 61 -7.61 2.43 1.01
C SER A 61 -8.29 1.64 2.13
N ARG A 62 -9.57 1.91 2.28
CA ARG A 62 -10.37 1.25 3.29
C ARG A 62 -10.33 -0.26 3.12
N ILE A 63 -10.35 -0.97 4.22
CA ILE A 63 -10.26 -2.41 4.25
C ILE A 63 -11.60 -3.00 4.59
N ASP A 64 -11.95 -4.06 3.88
CA ASP A 64 -13.18 -4.81 4.15
C ASP A 64 -12.81 -5.98 5.07
N PRO A 65 -13.29 -5.98 6.30
CA PRO A 65 -12.99 -7.08 7.20
C PRO A 65 -13.44 -8.44 6.67
N ALA A 66 -14.48 -8.46 5.86
CA ALA A 66 -15.00 -9.73 5.38
C ALA A 66 -14.07 -10.42 4.41
N THR A 67 -13.19 -9.67 3.74
CA THR A 67 -12.27 -10.24 2.76
C THR A 67 -10.84 -10.26 3.26
N THR A 68 -10.59 -9.86 4.49
CA THR A 68 -9.24 -9.69 4.99
C THR A 68 -8.87 -10.79 5.97
N LYS A 69 -7.68 -11.34 5.76
CA LYS A 69 -7.13 -12.35 6.63
C LYS A 69 -5.75 -11.91 7.08
N ILE A 70 -5.50 -11.97 8.37
CA ILE A 70 -4.23 -11.58 8.94
C ILE A 70 -3.69 -12.75 9.73
N THR A 71 -2.40 -13.02 9.60
CA THR A 71 -1.74 -14.07 10.37
C THR A 71 -0.50 -13.49 11.00
N VAL A 72 -0.13 -14.01 12.16
CA VAL A 72 1.12 -13.65 12.83
C VAL A 72 1.78 -14.94 13.25
N VAL A 73 3.03 -15.11 12.82
CA VAL A 73 3.79 -16.31 13.13
C VAL A 73 5.13 -15.87 13.71
N GLY A 74 5.50 -16.46 14.80
CA GLY A 74 6.76 -16.17 15.47
C GLY A 74 7.83 -17.20 15.21
N PRO A 75 8.90 -17.16 15.99
CA PRO A 75 9.99 -18.12 15.86
C PRO A 75 9.48 -19.55 15.99
N ASP A 76 10.15 -20.46 15.35
CA ASP A 76 9.76 -21.87 15.32
C ASP A 76 8.39 -22.09 14.69
N ASN A 77 7.96 -21.13 13.89
CA ASN A 77 6.69 -21.22 13.17
C ASN A 77 5.49 -21.32 14.11
N VAL A 78 5.58 -20.73 15.28
CA VAL A 78 4.52 -20.78 16.27
C VAL A 78 3.55 -19.64 16.03
N PRO A 79 2.24 -19.92 15.94
CA PRO A 79 1.27 -18.84 15.77
C PRO A 79 1.34 -17.88 16.94
N ALA A 80 1.28 -16.61 16.64
CA ALA A 80 1.41 -15.56 17.64
C ALA A 80 0.28 -14.54 17.58
N ALA A 81 -0.78 -14.83 16.84
CA ALA A 81 -1.93 -13.95 16.83
C ALA A 81 -2.65 -14.01 18.15
N GLY A 82 -3.11 -12.89 18.62
CA GLY A 82 -3.92 -12.81 19.83
C GLY A 82 -5.39 -12.84 19.48
N ALA A 83 -6.13 -11.88 20.01
CA ALA A 83 -7.54 -11.75 19.70
C ALA A 83 -7.75 -11.36 18.25
N ALA A 84 -9.00 -11.31 17.82
CA ALA A 84 -9.32 -10.96 16.45
C ALA A 84 -8.82 -9.55 16.10
N PRO A 85 -8.40 -9.34 14.86
CA PRO A 85 -7.99 -8.00 14.43
C PRO A 85 -9.13 -7.01 14.51
N ARG A 86 -8.80 -5.75 14.72
CA ARG A 86 -9.77 -4.67 14.73
C ARG A 86 -9.53 -3.78 13.53
N PHE A 87 -10.61 -3.48 12.83
CA PHE A 87 -10.54 -2.71 11.58
C PHE A 87 -11.11 -1.32 11.80
N ALA A 88 -10.44 -0.32 11.28
CA ALA A 88 -10.90 1.06 11.36
C ALA A 88 -10.48 1.78 10.09
N GLY A 89 -11.37 1.81 9.10
CA GLY A 89 -11.08 2.45 7.83
C GLY A 89 -9.97 1.73 7.08
N SER A 90 -8.85 2.39 6.92
CA SER A 90 -7.70 1.82 6.24
C SER A 90 -6.67 1.23 7.20
N ARG A 91 -7.00 1.11 8.46
CA ARG A 91 -6.08 0.60 9.47
C ARG A 91 -6.56 -0.69 10.07
N VAL A 92 -5.63 -1.53 10.42
CA VAL A 92 -5.91 -2.78 11.11
C VAL A 92 -5.01 -2.85 12.33
N ALA A 93 -5.60 -3.08 13.48
CA ALA A 93 -4.85 -3.33 14.71
C ALA A 93 -4.90 -4.83 14.98
N VAL A 94 -3.75 -5.44 15.06
CA VAL A 94 -3.63 -6.88 15.21
C VAL A 94 -3.08 -7.17 16.59
N PRO A 95 -3.91 -7.65 17.52
CA PRO A 95 -3.40 -8.08 18.81
C PRO A 95 -2.46 -9.25 18.61
N PHE A 96 -1.36 -9.26 19.35
CA PHE A 96 -0.45 -10.35 19.17
C PHE A 96 0.08 -10.82 20.50
N THR A 97 0.44 -12.07 20.57
CA THR A 97 0.93 -12.71 21.77
C THR A 97 2.42 -12.93 21.59
N PRO A 98 3.25 -12.15 22.29
CA PRO A 98 4.68 -12.31 22.16
C PRO A 98 5.15 -13.61 22.77
N GLY A 99 6.22 -14.14 22.23
CA GLY A 99 6.84 -15.33 22.74
C GLY A 99 8.35 -15.18 22.76
N LYS A 100 9.04 -16.09 22.13
CA LYS A 100 10.50 -16.05 22.09
C LYS A 100 11.01 -14.85 21.31
N ALA A 101 12.21 -14.43 21.63
CA ALA A 101 12.93 -13.49 20.78
C ALA A 101 13.16 -14.13 19.41
N GLY A 102 13.13 -13.33 18.39
CA GLY A 102 13.37 -13.80 17.04
C GLY A 102 12.46 -13.12 16.04
N LEU A 103 12.36 -13.71 14.87
CA LEU A 103 11.63 -13.11 13.76
C LEU A 103 10.14 -13.40 13.86
N TYR A 104 9.34 -12.36 13.70
CA TYR A 104 7.90 -12.46 13.60
C TYR A 104 7.47 -12.01 12.21
N ILE A 105 6.53 -12.74 11.64
CA ILE A 105 6.04 -12.47 10.30
C ILE A 105 4.55 -12.23 10.38
N VAL A 106 4.12 -11.06 9.92
CA VAL A 106 2.71 -10.69 9.87
C VAL A 106 2.30 -10.79 8.41
N GLY A 107 1.46 -11.77 8.12
CA GLY A 107 0.95 -11.95 6.77
C GLY A 107 -0.40 -11.31 6.63
N TYR A 108 -0.67 -10.73 5.48
CA TYR A 108 -1.98 -10.18 5.21
C TYR A 108 -2.44 -10.56 3.82
N GLN A 109 -3.75 -10.72 3.69
CA GLN A 109 -4.38 -11.04 2.43
C GLN A 109 -5.74 -10.39 2.44
N LEU A 110 -6.04 -9.65 1.40
CA LEU A 110 -7.34 -8.98 1.28
C LEU A 110 -7.67 -8.78 -0.19
N SER A 111 -8.90 -8.38 -0.46
CA SER A 111 -9.29 -8.01 -1.81
C SER A 111 -9.43 -6.51 -1.87
N SER A 112 -8.89 -5.91 -2.91
CA SER A 112 -9.10 -4.49 -3.13
C SER A 112 -10.49 -4.28 -3.71
N SER A 113 -10.91 -3.03 -3.79
CA SER A 113 -12.27 -2.72 -4.22
C SER A 113 -12.54 -3.14 -5.66
N ASP A 114 -11.50 -3.32 -6.46
CA ASP A 114 -11.66 -3.79 -7.83
C ASP A 114 -11.60 -5.32 -7.93
N GLY A 115 -11.56 -6.01 -6.80
CA GLY A 115 -11.55 -7.47 -6.80
C GLY A 115 -10.19 -8.11 -6.88
N HIS A 116 -9.13 -7.33 -6.99
CA HIS A 116 -7.79 -7.92 -7.06
C HIS A 116 -7.30 -8.35 -5.68
N PRO A 117 -6.68 -9.51 -5.58
CA PRO A 117 -6.11 -9.93 -4.31
C PRO A 117 -4.85 -9.11 -4.00
N VAL A 118 -4.73 -8.75 -2.74
CA VAL A 118 -3.56 -8.05 -2.23
C VAL A 118 -3.01 -8.87 -1.09
N LYS A 119 -1.76 -9.24 -1.16
CA LYS A 119 -1.14 -9.97 -0.06
C LYS A 119 0.32 -9.59 0.08
N GLY A 120 0.80 -9.75 1.28
CA GLY A 120 2.18 -9.44 1.58
C GLY A 120 2.49 -9.79 3.01
N GLU A 121 3.66 -9.38 3.42
CA GLU A 121 4.18 -9.68 4.75
C GLU A 121 4.91 -8.48 5.30
N VAL A 122 4.86 -8.34 6.62
CA VAL A 122 5.70 -7.42 7.37
C VAL A 122 6.48 -8.28 8.34
N ARG A 123 7.77 -8.04 8.45
CA ARG A 123 8.64 -8.80 9.34
C ARG A 123 9.31 -7.89 10.33
N PHE A 124 9.33 -8.30 11.58
CA PHE A 124 10.09 -7.58 12.57
C PHE A 124 10.75 -8.59 13.49
N THR A 125 11.82 -8.16 14.14
CA THR A 125 12.56 -9.00 15.07
C THR A 125 12.34 -8.50 16.49
N LEU A 126 11.89 -9.39 17.35
CA LEU A 126 11.82 -9.11 18.77
C LEU A 126 13.14 -9.51 19.35
N THR A 127 13.86 -8.56 19.93
CA THR A 127 15.22 -8.85 20.40
C THR A 127 15.25 -9.43 21.80
N THR A 128 14.14 -9.24 22.56
CA THR A 128 14.05 -9.78 23.91
C THR A 128 12.77 -10.56 24.02
N GLY A 129 12.86 -11.81 24.29
CA GLY A 129 11.67 -12.64 24.40
C GLY A 129 10.95 -12.44 25.71
N THR A 130 9.78 -13.05 25.80
CA THR A 130 9.05 -13.10 27.04
C THR A 130 9.85 -13.92 28.02
N PRO A 131 10.03 -13.44 29.26
CA PRO A 131 10.76 -14.23 30.23
C PRO A 131 10.10 -15.57 30.43
N ALA A 132 10.92 -16.58 30.60
CA ALA A 132 10.39 -17.90 30.84
C ALA A 132 9.66 -17.88 32.16
N THR A 133 8.48 -18.44 32.16
CA THR A 133 7.77 -18.58 33.41
C THR A 133 8.13 -19.90 34.00
N ARG A 134 8.30 -19.87 35.23
CA ARG A 134 8.71 -21.10 35.80
C ARG A 134 7.65 -21.65 36.57
#